data_17fdfc8d5ff2f05e4692e320ff6207ac
#
_entry.id   17fdfc8d5ff2f05e4692e320ff6207ac
#
_cell.length_a   1.000
_cell.length_b   1.000
_cell.length_c   1.000
_cell.angle_alpha   90.00
_cell.angle_beta   90.00
_cell.angle_gamma   90.00
#
_symmetry.space_group_name_H-M   'P 1'
#
loop_
_entity.id
_entity.type
_entity.pdbx_description
1 polymer ?
#
loop_
_entity_poly.entity_id
_entity_poly.type
_entity_poly.pdbx_seq_one_letter_code
_entity_poly.pdbx_strand_id
1 'polypeptide(L)'
;DALDSNYNLDSIADDVPTINLGDVHPMTGPVHVNGAKRGDALEVELLDIVPDEYGYTVIVPGFGFLRDLFPNPHIVNWQLTRIGAVSKDMPGITVPYEAFPGSIGVLPGQKEVDMWKQREADLAGAGGVVLGPDSGGALPANVCGEKGKYKDDCLRTIPPRENGGNMDVQQMQVGTKITFPCFIDGCGLFAGDIHYAQGDGEVSGTAIEMGAIVKVRVKVLKGKGKDLKMPTTLGNDQIRDMEPT
;
A
#
# COMPACT_ATOMS: atom_id res chain seq x y z
N ASP A 1 1.17 9.69 -0.93
CA ASP A 1 2.20 8.89 -1.62
C ASP A 1 2.96 8.00 -0.64
N ALA A 2 3.81 7.12 -1.14
CA ALA A 2 4.58 6.15 -0.35
C ALA A 2 5.56 6.79 0.65
N LEU A 3 5.98 8.03 0.45
CA LEU A 3 7.05 8.69 1.20
C LEU A 3 6.66 10.06 1.80
N ASP A 4 5.36 10.33 1.93
CA ASP A 4 4.82 11.54 2.58
C ASP A 4 5.41 12.86 2.03
N SER A 5 5.45 13.00 0.71
CA SER A 5 5.89 14.21 -0.01
C SER A 5 7.35 14.61 0.26
N ASN A 6 8.22 13.64 0.51
CA ASN A 6 9.66 13.90 0.68
C ASN A 6 10.36 14.34 -0.63
N TYR A 7 9.71 14.16 -1.79
CA TYR A 7 10.22 14.59 -3.09
C TYR A 7 9.35 15.67 -3.74
N ASN A 8 9.91 16.33 -4.74
CA ASN A 8 9.26 17.35 -5.58
C ASN A 8 9.88 17.35 -6.98
N LEU A 9 9.37 18.22 -7.88
CA LEU A 9 9.83 18.30 -9.28
C LEU A 9 11.32 18.65 -9.47
N ASP A 10 11.98 19.15 -8.44
CA ASP A 10 13.40 19.53 -8.46
C ASP A 10 14.28 18.48 -7.76
N SER A 11 13.70 17.42 -7.20
CA SER A 11 14.44 16.33 -6.55
C SER A 11 15.35 15.62 -7.55
N ILE A 12 16.53 15.21 -7.07
CA ILE A 12 17.57 14.55 -7.85
C ILE A 12 17.98 13.22 -7.23
N ALA A 13 18.75 12.42 -7.95
CA ALA A 13 19.18 11.09 -7.49
C ALA A 13 19.93 11.13 -6.14
N ASP A 14 20.65 12.21 -5.84
CA ASP A 14 21.39 12.37 -4.57
C ASP A 14 20.45 12.55 -3.35
N ASP A 15 19.18 12.89 -3.56
CA ASP A 15 18.19 13.00 -2.50
C ASP A 15 17.65 11.61 -2.07
N VAL A 16 17.73 10.61 -2.96
CA VAL A 16 17.15 9.28 -2.74
C VAL A 16 17.73 8.55 -1.53
N PRO A 17 19.06 8.52 -1.29
CA PRO A 17 19.64 7.84 -0.14
C PRO A 17 19.32 8.48 1.21
N THR A 18 18.78 9.70 1.23
CA THR A 18 18.44 10.41 2.48
C THR A 18 17.11 9.98 3.08
N ILE A 19 16.34 9.18 2.35
CA ILE A 19 15.00 8.76 2.75
C ILE A 19 15.03 7.67 3.79
N ASN A 20 14.21 7.84 4.79
CA ASN A 20 13.97 6.84 5.81
C ASN A 20 12.87 5.87 5.38
N LEU A 21 13.24 4.71 4.85
CA LEU A 21 12.26 3.65 4.53
C LEU A 21 11.50 3.14 5.78
N GLY A 22 11.91 3.54 6.98
CA GLY A 22 11.14 3.32 8.21
C GLY A 22 9.77 4.00 8.21
N ASP A 23 9.59 5.04 7.42
CA ASP A 23 8.38 5.86 7.38
C ASP A 23 7.32 5.34 6.40
N VAL A 24 7.65 4.36 5.55
CA VAL A 24 6.68 3.77 4.61
C VAL A 24 5.77 2.76 5.31
N HIS A 25 4.49 2.79 5.03
CA HIS A 25 3.78 3.77 4.21
C HIS A 25 2.93 4.63 5.15
N PRO A 26 2.86 5.94 4.97
CA PRO A 26 1.88 6.77 5.66
C PRO A 26 0.48 6.43 5.15
N MET A 27 -0.46 6.19 6.08
CA MET A 27 -1.81 5.74 5.78
C MET A 27 -2.85 6.74 6.26
N THR A 28 -3.87 6.97 5.44
CA THR A 28 -5.09 7.66 5.85
C THR A 28 -6.05 6.68 6.51
N GLY A 29 -6.52 6.99 7.70
CA GLY A 29 -7.37 6.13 8.50
C GLY A 29 -6.85 5.96 9.93
N PRO A 30 -7.28 4.92 10.66
CA PRO A 30 -8.35 3.98 10.29
C PRO A 30 -9.75 4.61 10.39
N VAL A 31 -10.59 4.36 9.39
CA VAL A 31 -11.97 4.84 9.37
C VAL A 31 -12.88 3.78 10.02
N HIS A 32 -13.55 4.16 11.11
CA HIS A 32 -14.54 3.30 11.75
C HIS A 32 -15.83 3.26 10.93
N VAL A 33 -16.24 2.10 10.47
CA VAL A 33 -17.48 1.91 9.71
C VAL A 33 -18.62 1.52 10.67
N ASN A 34 -19.57 2.43 10.86
CA ASN A 34 -20.70 2.23 11.75
C ASN A 34 -21.48 0.96 11.40
N GLY A 35 -21.75 0.15 12.42
CA GLY A 35 -22.50 -1.08 12.28
C GLY A 35 -21.70 -2.28 11.78
N ALA A 36 -20.48 -2.14 11.32
CA ALA A 36 -19.62 -3.28 11.01
C ALA A 36 -19.17 -4.00 12.29
N LYS A 37 -19.13 -5.31 12.24
CA LYS A 37 -18.75 -6.19 13.34
C LYS A 37 -17.70 -7.20 12.89
N ARG A 38 -16.89 -7.71 13.83
CA ARG A 38 -16.01 -8.85 13.56
C ARG A 38 -16.80 -9.99 12.93
N GLY A 39 -16.30 -10.53 11.81
CA GLY A 39 -16.94 -11.58 11.03
C GLY A 39 -17.92 -11.09 9.95
N ASP A 40 -18.17 -9.79 9.87
CA ASP A 40 -18.78 -9.19 8.66
C ASP A 40 -17.71 -9.05 7.57
N ALA A 41 -18.11 -8.71 6.35
CA ALA A 41 -17.20 -8.23 5.31
C ALA A 41 -17.49 -6.77 5.01
N LEU A 42 -16.45 -6.03 4.59
CA LEU A 42 -16.54 -4.66 4.11
C LEU A 42 -16.28 -4.63 2.61
N GLU A 43 -17.31 -4.34 1.82
CA GLU A 43 -17.18 -4.03 0.41
C GLU A 43 -16.82 -2.55 0.24
N VAL A 44 -15.73 -2.27 -0.46
CA VAL A 44 -15.22 -0.93 -0.77
C VAL A 44 -15.21 -0.76 -2.27
N GLU A 45 -16.02 0.16 -2.78
CA GLU A 45 -16.07 0.53 -4.20
C GLU A 45 -15.24 1.81 -4.42
N LEU A 46 -14.27 1.75 -5.31
CA LEU A 46 -13.47 2.90 -5.71
C LEU A 46 -14.26 3.76 -6.70
N LEU A 47 -14.66 4.96 -6.26
CA LEU A 47 -15.53 5.85 -7.06
C LEU A 47 -14.74 6.87 -7.86
N ASP A 48 -13.63 7.36 -7.31
CA ASP A 48 -12.76 8.34 -7.95
C ASP A 48 -11.39 8.37 -7.25
N ILE A 49 -10.35 8.65 -8.02
CA ILE A 49 -9.00 8.94 -7.52
C ILE A 49 -8.55 10.22 -8.20
N VAL A 50 -8.39 11.29 -7.43
CA VAL A 50 -7.94 12.59 -7.95
C VAL A 50 -6.44 12.70 -7.71
N PRO A 51 -5.61 12.64 -8.75
CA PRO A 51 -4.16 12.73 -8.59
C PRO A 51 -3.75 14.15 -8.16
N ASP A 52 -2.67 14.25 -7.41
CA ASP A 52 -1.90 15.48 -7.30
C ASP A 52 -1.23 15.81 -8.65
N GLU A 53 -0.64 17.01 -8.76
CA GLU A 53 0.04 17.46 -9.99
C GLU A 53 1.44 16.87 -10.15
N TYR A 54 1.96 16.21 -9.11
CA TYR A 54 3.30 15.66 -9.03
C TYR A 54 3.29 14.18 -8.63
N GLY A 55 4.22 13.43 -9.22
CA GLY A 55 4.56 12.07 -8.82
C GLY A 55 6.01 11.76 -9.11
N TYR A 56 6.49 10.64 -8.61
CA TYR A 56 7.88 10.22 -8.78
C TYR A 56 7.98 8.70 -8.91
N THR A 57 9.07 8.26 -9.53
CA THR A 57 9.51 6.86 -9.52
C THR A 57 10.96 6.84 -9.07
N VAL A 58 11.31 6.01 -8.09
CA VAL A 58 12.67 5.97 -7.55
C VAL A 58 13.27 4.57 -7.59
N ILE A 59 14.59 4.51 -7.76
CA ILE A 59 15.38 3.32 -7.47
C ILE A 59 16.15 3.62 -6.18
N VAL A 60 15.78 2.93 -5.11
CA VAL A 60 16.46 3.02 -3.82
C VAL A 60 17.55 1.95 -3.78
N PRO A 61 18.83 2.30 -3.52
CA PRO A 61 19.91 1.34 -3.45
C PRO A 61 19.63 0.17 -2.50
N GLY A 62 19.74 -1.05 -2.99
CA GLY A 62 19.49 -2.27 -2.22
C GLY A 62 18.01 -2.66 -2.09
N PHE A 63 17.10 -1.89 -2.66
CA PHE A 63 15.65 -2.17 -2.68
C PHE A 63 15.17 -2.54 -4.09
N GLY A 64 14.01 -3.20 -4.19
CA GLY A 64 13.42 -3.67 -5.43
C GLY A 64 13.99 -5.00 -5.96
N PHE A 65 13.32 -5.58 -6.94
CA PHE A 65 13.69 -6.90 -7.49
C PHE A 65 14.91 -6.85 -8.41
N LEU A 66 15.22 -5.70 -8.98
CA LEU A 66 16.37 -5.50 -9.88
C LEU A 66 17.56 -4.79 -9.21
N ARG A 67 17.61 -4.75 -7.89
CA ARG A 67 18.63 -4.03 -7.10
C ARG A 67 20.06 -4.43 -7.43
N ASP A 68 20.29 -5.70 -7.83
CA ASP A 68 21.62 -6.20 -8.19
C ASP A 68 22.09 -5.69 -9.56
N LEU A 69 21.14 -5.31 -10.43
CA LEU A 69 21.42 -4.78 -11.77
C LEU A 69 21.46 -3.24 -11.76
N PHE A 70 20.70 -2.61 -10.87
CA PHE A 70 20.59 -1.15 -10.73
C PHE A 70 20.95 -0.73 -9.30
N PRO A 71 22.23 -0.76 -8.92
CA PRO A 71 22.67 -0.50 -7.54
C PRO A 71 22.71 1.00 -7.18
N ASN A 72 22.61 1.88 -8.16
CA ASN A 72 22.73 3.33 -7.95
C ASN A 72 21.33 3.97 -7.76
N PRO A 73 21.24 5.04 -6.94
CA PRO A 73 19.99 5.77 -6.80
C PRO A 73 19.59 6.42 -8.12
N HIS A 74 18.28 6.46 -8.37
CA HIS A 74 17.72 7.17 -9.51
C HIS A 74 16.34 7.70 -9.17
N ILE A 75 15.92 8.81 -9.75
CA ILE A 75 14.59 9.37 -9.65
C ILE A 75 14.12 9.87 -11.01
N VAL A 76 12.86 9.60 -11.31
CA VAL A 76 12.11 10.21 -12.41
C VAL A 76 10.98 11.02 -11.81
N ASN A 77 10.98 12.32 -12.08
CA ASN A 77 9.92 13.23 -11.62
C ASN A 77 8.84 13.37 -12.69
N TRP A 78 7.59 13.21 -12.31
CA TRP A 78 6.44 13.22 -13.21
C TRP A 78 5.52 14.40 -12.95
N GLN A 79 5.10 15.07 -14.02
CA GLN A 79 3.95 15.97 -14.01
C GLN A 79 2.69 15.15 -14.34
N LEU A 80 1.71 15.21 -13.45
CA LEU A 80 0.53 14.36 -13.50
C LEU A 80 -0.71 15.15 -13.91
N THR A 81 -1.54 14.51 -14.73
CA THR A 81 -2.89 14.98 -15.07
C THR A 81 -3.83 13.77 -15.11
N ARG A 82 -5.13 13.98 -15.24
CA ARG A 82 -6.07 12.85 -15.46
C ARG A 82 -5.98 12.22 -16.86
N ILE A 83 -5.10 12.73 -17.74
CA ILE A 83 -4.94 12.23 -19.12
C ILE A 83 -3.66 11.41 -19.23
N GLY A 84 -2.58 11.89 -18.62
CA GLY A 84 -1.29 11.24 -18.71
C GLY A 84 -0.25 11.89 -17.78
N ALA A 85 0.77 11.10 -17.47
CA ALA A 85 1.99 11.54 -16.79
C ALA A 85 3.09 11.77 -17.82
N VAL A 86 3.82 12.88 -17.69
CA VAL A 86 4.96 13.23 -18.52
C VAL A 86 6.15 13.62 -17.66
N SER A 87 7.36 13.37 -18.14
CA SER A 87 8.60 13.71 -17.44
C SER A 87 9.61 14.35 -18.37
N LYS A 88 10.36 15.33 -17.86
CA LYS A 88 11.53 15.88 -18.54
C LYS A 88 12.68 14.87 -18.64
N ASP A 89 12.72 13.91 -17.71
CA ASP A 89 13.74 12.87 -17.63
C ASP A 89 13.48 11.74 -18.64
N MET A 90 12.25 11.65 -19.16
CA MET A 90 11.82 10.68 -20.17
C MET A 90 11.08 11.38 -21.34
N PRO A 91 11.77 12.21 -22.14
CA PRO A 91 11.14 13.01 -23.18
C PRO A 91 10.48 12.13 -24.26
N GLY A 92 9.26 12.51 -24.62
CA GLY A 92 8.47 11.77 -25.64
C GLY A 92 7.69 10.59 -25.11
N ILE A 93 7.79 10.28 -23.82
CA ILE A 93 6.99 9.25 -23.15
C ILE A 93 5.82 9.92 -22.42
N THR A 94 4.63 9.36 -22.60
CA THR A 94 3.44 9.68 -21.83
C THR A 94 2.87 8.39 -21.26
N VAL A 95 2.73 8.33 -19.93
CA VAL A 95 2.11 7.19 -19.24
C VAL A 95 0.63 7.50 -19.03
N PRO A 96 -0.30 6.62 -19.46
CA PRO A 96 -1.73 6.85 -19.30
C PRO A 96 -2.11 6.84 -17.80
N TYR A 97 -3.23 7.53 -17.49
CA TYR A 97 -3.79 7.54 -16.14
C TYR A 97 -4.51 6.22 -15.85
N GLU A 98 -3.96 5.42 -14.95
CA GLU A 98 -4.48 4.11 -14.52
C GLU A 98 -4.40 3.96 -13.00
N ALA A 99 -4.79 5.00 -12.27
CA ALA A 99 -4.55 5.12 -10.83
C ALA A 99 -5.32 4.09 -9.98
N PHE A 100 -4.64 3.63 -8.95
CA PHE A 100 -5.15 2.70 -7.96
C PHE A 100 -4.43 2.86 -6.60
N PRO A 101 -5.01 2.40 -5.47
CA PRO A 101 -4.28 2.33 -4.20
C PRO A 101 -3.33 1.11 -4.20
N GLY A 102 -2.04 1.31 -4.07
CA GLY A 102 -1.07 0.25 -3.78
C GLY A 102 -1.40 -0.38 -2.43
N SER A 103 -1.67 0.46 -1.42
CA SER A 103 -2.03 0.01 -0.09
C SER A 103 -3.47 0.37 0.28
N ILE A 104 -4.32 -0.65 0.49
CA ILE A 104 -5.68 -0.51 1.02
C ILE A 104 -6.06 -1.74 1.84
N GLY A 105 -6.70 -1.55 2.99
CA GLY A 105 -7.05 -2.67 3.85
C GLY A 105 -7.88 -2.28 5.05
N VAL A 106 -8.05 -3.23 5.96
CA VAL A 106 -8.75 -3.07 7.23
C VAL A 106 -7.86 -3.44 8.41
N LEU A 107 -8.15 -2.91 9.61
CA LEU A 107 -7.35 -3.24 10.79
C LEU A 107 -7.47 -4.72 11.17
N PRO A 108 -6.35 -5.37 11.57
CA PRO A 108 -6.36 -6.69 12.16
C PRO A 108 -6.92 -6.66 13.59
N GLY A 109 -7.34 -7.82 14.09
CA GLY A 109 -7.50 -8.04 15.52
C GLY A 109 -6.21 -8.58 16.14
N GLN A 110 -6.11 -8.62 17.48
CA GLN A 110 -4.92 -9.10 18.18
C GLN A 110 -4.51 -10.52 17.76
N LYS A 111 -5.48 -11.40 17.62
CA LYS A 111 -5.23 -12.77 17.18
C LYS A 111 -4.53 -12.82 15.81
N GLU A 112 -4.95 -11.99 14.90
CA GLU A 112 -4.37 -11.90 13.56
C GLU A 112 -2.94 -11.31 13.62
N VAL A 113 -2.73 -10.25 14.42
CA VAL A 113 -1.39 -9.68 14.67
C VAL A 113 -0.42 -10.74 15.19
N ASP A 114 -0.81 -11.48 16.23
CA ASP A 114 0.04 -12.51 16.85
C ASP A 114 0.37 -13.63 15.84
N MET A 115 -0.63 -14.07 15.08
CA MET A 115 -0.47 -15.12 14.06
C MET A 115 0.47 -14.69 12.94
N TRP A 116 0.34 -13.47 12.43
CA TRP A 116 1.18 -12.96 11.35
C TRP A 116 2.62 -12.74 11.80
N LYS A 117 2.81 -12.17 12.99
CA LYS A 117 4.15 -12.02 13.56
C LYS A 117 4.85 -13.36 13.74
N GLN A 118 4.15 -14.38 14.23
CA GLN A 118 4.71 -15.72 14.37
C GLN A 118 5.06 -16.33 13.02
N ARG A 119 4.16 -16.24 12.03
CA ARG A 119 4.43 -16.73 10.67
C ARG A 119 5.65 -16.07 10.03
N GLU A 120 5.77 -14.75 10.15
CA GLU A 120 6.89 -13.99 9.61
C GLU A 120 8.21 -14.33 10.33
N ALA A 121 8.17 -14.53 11.64
CA ALA A 121 9.32 -14.98 12.43
C ALA A 121 9.76 -16.40 12.05
N ASP A 122 8.81 -17.33 11.88
CA ASP A 122 9.07 -18.71 11.46
C ASP A 122 9.69 -18.73 10.05
N LEU A 123 9.19 -17.92 9.12
CA LEU A 123 9.73 -17.81 7.77
C LEU A 123 11.16 -17.26 7.78
N ALA A 124 11.43 -16.21 8.55
CA ALA A 124 12.77 -15.66 8.72
C ALA A 124 13.72 -16.70 9.37
N GLY A 125 13.25 -17.42 10.38
CA GLY A 125 13.99 -18.49 11.05
C GLY A 125 14.33 -19.67 10.13
N ALA A 126 13.50 -19.93 9.13
CA ALA A 126 13.74 -20.94 8.09
C ALA A 126 14.67 -20.46 6.96
N GLY A 127 15.21 -19.25 7.03
CA GLY A 127 16.05 -18.64 6.01
C GLY A 127 15.30 -17.95 4.87
N GLY A 128 13.99 -17.73 5.03
CA GLY A 128 13.20 -16.91 4.13
C GLY A 128 13.53 -15.42 4.27
N VAL A 129 13.28 -14.65 3.21
CA VAL A 129 13.42 -13.20 3.24
C VAL A 129 12.11 -12.58 3.67
N VAL A 130 12.13 -11.91 4.84
CA VAL A 130 10.98 -11.13 5.35
C VAL A 130 11.44 -9.68 5.45
N LEU A 131 10.96 -8.83 4.54
CA LEU A 131 11.28 -7.42 4.54
C LEU A 131 10.32 -6.65 5.44
N GLY A 132 10.89 -5.79 6.29
CA GLY A 132 10.18 -4.79 7.06
C GLY A 132 9.26 -5.25 8.20
N PRO A 133 9.43 -6.45 8.82
CA PRO A 133 8.64 -6.81 9.98
C PRO A 133 9.02 -6.01 11.24
N ASP A 134 10.24 -5.46 11.29
CA ASP A 134 10.69 -4.65 12.43
C ASP A 134 9.89 -3.35 12.53
N SER A 135 9.11 -3.22 13.60
CA SER A 135 8.32 -2.05 13.91
C SER A 135 9.13 -0.89 14.53
N GLY A 136 10.44 -1.07 14.74
CA GLY A 136 11.30 -0.08 15.41
C GLY A 136 11.35 1.27 14.72
N GLY A 137 11.27 1.29 13.37
CA GLY A 137 11.18 2.51 12.56
C GLY A 137 9.76 3.03 12.33
N ALA A 138 8.73 2.37 12.87
CA ALA A 138 7.34 2.76 12.60
C ALA A 138 6.94 4.08 13.29
N LEU A 139 6.12 4.87 12.61
CA LEU A 139 5.55 6.10 13.15
C LEU A 139 4.09 5.92 13.57
N PRO A 140 3.58 6.71 14.53
CA PRO A 140 4.35 7.64 15.39
C PRO A 140 5.27 6.89 16.36
N ALA A 141 6.51 7.33 16.51
CA ALA A 141 7.55 6.64 17.27
C ALA A 141 7.21 6.39 18.75
N ASN A 142 6.40 7.27 19.34
CA ASN A 142 5.92 7.11 20.73
C ASN A 142 4.81 6.06 20.86
N VAL A 143 4.26 5.56 19.78
CA VAL A 143 3.20 4.52 19.72
C VAL A 143 3.80 3.19 19.30
N CYS A 144 4.46 3.15 18.15
CA CYS A 144 4.94 1.94 17.48
C CYS A 144 6.47 1.80 17.44
N GLY A 145 7.24 2.89 17.56
CA GLY A 145 8.69 2.83 17.50
C GLY A 145 9.30 1.96 18.60
N GLU A 146 10.61 1.79 18.59
CA GLU A 146 11.38 0.91 19.51
C GLU A 146 11.03 1.11 20.99
N LYS A 147 10.71 2.36 21.38
CA LYS A 147 10.26 2.74 22.72
C LYS A 147 8.76 3.05 22.79
N GLY A 148 8.03 2.72 21.74
CA GLY A 148 6.60 2.99 21.64
C GLY A 148 5.78 2.18 22.63
N LYS A 149 4.66 2.77 23.07
CA LYS A 149 3.75 2.15 24.04
C LYS A 149 3.18 0.81 23.56
N TYR A 150 2.97 0.67 22.24
CA TYR A 150 2.36 -0.50 21.60
C TYR A 150 3.32 -1.18 20.60
N LYS A 151 4.64 -1.03 20.81
CA LYS A 151 5.67 -1.57 19.89
C LYS A 151 5.47 -3.04 19.54
N ASP A 152 4.99 -3.83 20.51
CA ASP A 152 4.79 -5.27 20.34
C ASP A 152 3.51 -5.62 19.56
N ASP A 153 2.59 -4.67 19.41
CA ASP A 153 1.31 -4.83 18.70
C ASP A 153 1.32 -4.20 17.30
N CYS A 154 2.34 -3.42 16.99
CA CYS A 154 2.46 -2.74 15.70
C CYS A 154 3.00 -3.68 14.61
N LEU A 155 2.51 -3.47 13.39
CA LEU A 155 2.96 -4.14 12.17
C LEU A 155 3.41 -3.11 11.15
N ARG A 156 4.45 -3.45 10.39
CA ARG A 156 4.83 -2.65 9.22
C ARG A 156 3.84 -2.89 8.08
N THR A 157 3.69 -1.89 7.22
CA THR A 157 2.75 -1.89 6.10
C THR A 157 3.31 -2.49 4.82
N ILE A 158 4.64 -2.68 4.73
CA ILE A 158 5.30 -3.22 3.53
C ILE A 158 4.77 -4.59 3.13
N PRO A 159 4.70 -5.63 4.01
CA PRO A 159 4.11 -6.91 3.62
C PRO A 159 2.57 -6.82 3.59
N PRO A 160 1.90 -7.21 2.50
CA PRO A 160 0.45 -7.41 2.52
C PRO A 160 0.10 -8.66 3.34
N ARG A 161 -1.10 -8.67 3.90
CA ARG A 161 -1.61 -9.79 4.70
C ARG A 161 -3.09 -10.02 4.40
N GLU A 162 -3.71 -10.95 5.13
CA GLU A 162 -5.12 -11.32 4.94
C GLU A 162 -6.11 -10.16 5.15
N ASN A 163 -5.66 -9.05 5.73
CA ASN A 163 -6.44 -7.81 5.87
C ASN A 163 -6.28 -6.83 4.69
N GLY A 164 -5.53 -7.19 3.65
CA GLY A 164 -5.09 -6.28 2.60
C GLY A 164 -3.78 -5.61 2.98
N GLY A 165 -3.65 -4.33 2.74
CA GLY A 165 -2.45 -3.53 2.91
C GLY A 165 -1.76 -3.31 1.57
N ASN A 166 -0.46 -3.49 1.50
CA ASN A 166 0.39 -3.22 0.35
C ASN A 166 0.29 -4.33 -0.70
N MET A 167 -0.82 -4.35 -1.43
CA MET A 167 -1.12 -5.43 -2.38
C MET A 167 -0.62 -5.15 -3.80
N ASP A 168 -0.40 -3.90 -4.15
CA ASP A 168 0.13 -3.43 -5.44
C ASP A 168 -0.57 -4.02 -6.67
N VAL A 169 -1.88 -4.15 -6.58
CA VAL A 169 -2.71 -4.75 -7.64
C VAL A 169 -3.28 -3.68 -8.55
N GLN A 170 -2.64 -3.47 -9.70
CA GLN A 170 -3.03 -2.44 -10.68
C GLN A 170 -4.48 -2.56 -11.20
N GLN A 171 -5.13 -3.71 -11.02
CA GLN A 171 -6.53 -3.90 -11.38
C GLN A 171 -7.51 -3.24 -10.40
N MET A 172 -7.04 -2.73 -9.25
CA MET A 172 -7.87 -2.00 -8.28
C MET A 172 -8.12 -0.54 -8.70
N GLN A 173 -8.56 -0.33 -9.92
CA GLN A 173 -8.87 0.98 -10.49
C GLN A 173 -10.27 1.47 -10.10
N VAL A 174 -10.60 2.71 -10.47
CA VAL A 174 -11.95 3.28 -10.32
C VAL A 174 -13.00 2.36 -10.93
N GLY A 175 -14.07 2.08 -10.20
CA GLY A 175 -15.13 1.12 -10.56
C GLY A 175 -14.93 -0.28 -9.98
N THR A 176 -13.75 -0.60 -9.45
CA THR A 176 -13.52 -1.89 -8.78
C THR A 176 -14.14 -1.91 -7.38
N LYS A 177 -14.68 -3.05 -7.00
CA LYS A 177 -15.13 -3.36 -5.64
C LYS A 177 -14.16 -4.34 -5.00
N ILE A 178 -13.67 -3.99 -3.83
CA ILE A 178 -12.76 -4.81 -3.03
C ILE A 178 -13.53 -5.22 -1.78
N THR A 179 -13.51 -6.49 -1.42
CA THR A 179 -14.19 -7.01 -0.24
C THR A 179 -13.17 -7.53 0.76
N PHE A 180 -13.18 -6.97 1.96
CA PHE A 180 -12.27 -7.30 3.05
C PHE A 180 -13.01 -8.04 4.18
N PRO A 181 -12.40 -9.05 4.83
CA PRO A 181 -12.94 -9.59 6.08
C PRO A 181 -12.76 -8.60 7.24
N CYS A 182 -13.79 -8.37 8.05
CA CYS A 182 -13.67 -7.54 9.25
C CYS A 182 -13.13 -8.34 10.43
N PHE A 183 -11.96 -8.03 10.90
CA PHE A 183 -11.31 -8.68 12.05
C PHE A 183 -11.64 -8.03 13.39
N ILE A 184 -12.16 -6.80 13.36
CA ILE A 184 -12.61 -6.04 14.54
C ILE A 184 -13.96 -5.36 14.27
N ASP A 185 -14.59 -4.89 15.33
CA ASP A 185 -15.78 -4.03 15.22
C ASP A 185 -15.39 -2.69 14.57
N GLY A 186 -16.20 -2.22 13.62
CA GLY A 186 -15.91 -1.05 12.83
C GLY A 186 -14.95 -1.28 11.66
N CYS A 187 -14.45 -2.50 11.45
CA CYS A 187 -13.47 -2.89 10.43
C CYS A 187 -12.15 -2.09 10.46
N GLY A 188 -12.21 -0.75 10.52
CA GLY A 188 -11.03 0.14 10.53
C GLY A 188 -10.39 0.25 9.15
N LEU A 189 -11.13 0.73 8.14
CA LEU A 189 -10.63 0.92 6.78
C LEU A 189 -9.47 1.92 6.75
N PHE A 190 -8.40 1.57 6.03
CA PHE A 190 -7.28 2.47 5.74
C PHE A 190 -6.89 2.38 4.27
N ALA A 191 -6.27 3.44 3.75
CA ALA A 191 -5.66 3.49 2.43
C ALA A 191 -4.50 4.48 2.41
N GLY A 192 -3.55 4.24 1.54
CA GLY A 192 -2.40 5.10 1.28
C GLY A 192 -1.66 4.61 0.05
N ASP A 193 -0.44 5.12 -0.18
CA ASP A 193 0.42 4.57 -1.21
C ASP A 193 -0.31 4.53 -2.57
N ILE A 194 -0.72 5.71 -3.03
CA ILE A 194 -1.51 5.78 -4.25
C ILE A 194 -0.58 5.86 -5.46
N HIS A 195 -0.77 4.93 -6.37
CA HIS A 195 -0.03 4.84 -7.62
C HIS A 195 -0.81 5.49 -8.76
N TYR A 196 -0.14 6.29 -9.57
CA TYR A 196 -0.68 6.83 -10.81
C TYR A 196 -0.79 5.76 -11.90
N ALA A 197 0.25 4.94 -12.00
CA ALA A 197 0.34 3.75 -12.84
C ALA A 197 1.50 2.88 -12.36
N GLN A 198 1.42 1.57 -12.60
CA GLN A 198 2.44 0.60 -12.21
C GLN A 198 2.53 -0.49 -13.28
N GLY A 199 3.75 -0.92 -13.60
CA GLY A 199 3.98 -2.17 -14.35
C GLY A 199 3.82 -3.39 -13.44
N ASP A 200 3.54 -4.56 -14.03
CA ASP A 200 3.42 -5.81 -13.28
C ASP A 200 4.67 -6.11 -12.47
N GLY A 201 4.46 -6.46 -11.20
CA GLY A 201 5.52 -6.85 -10.27
C GLY A 201 6.32 -5.70 -9.67
N GLU A 202 6.02 -4.44 -10.01
CA GLU A 202 6.67 -3.26 -9.42
C GLU A 202 8.20 -3.42 -9.26
N VAL A 203 8.86 -3.85 -10.32
CA VAL A 203 10.22 -4.41 -10.28
C VAL A 203 11.31 -3.47 -9.75
N SER A 204 11.12 -2.14 -9.84
CA SER A 204 12.01 -1.14 -9.23
C SER A 204 11.78 -0.96 -7.73
N GLY A 205 10.66 -1.45 -7.20
CA GLY A 205 10.22 -1.26 -5.84
C GLY A 205 9.42 0.03 -5.63
N THR A 206 9.08 0.74 -6.72
CA THR A 206 8.15 1.88 -6.76
C THR A 206 7.43 1.94 -8.09
N ALA A 207 6.20 2.40 -8.06
CA ALA A 207 5.39 2.74 -9.22
C ALA A 207 5.66 4.18 -9.70
N ILE A 208 4.70 4.85 -10.33
CA ILE A 208 4.59 6.31 -10.30
C ILE A 208 3.82 6.65 -9.03
N GLU A 209 4.56 6.95 -7.98
CA GLU A 209 4.04 7.31 -6.67
C GLU A 209 3.43 8.70 -6.67
N MET A 210 2.29 8.89 -6.01
CA MET A 210 1.63 10.20 -5.97
C MET A 210 0.78 10.41 -4.73
N GLY A 211 0.61 11.68 -4.34
CA GLY A 211 -0.49 12.09 -3.48
C GLY A 211 -1.82 12.07 -4.24
N ALA A 212 -2.92 11.77 -3.56
CA ALA A 212 -4.24 11.76 -4.18
C ALA A 212 -5.39 11.92 -3.19
N ILE A 213 -6.55 12.32 -3.71
CA ILE A 213 -7.83 12.24 -3.00
C ILE A 213 -8.58 11.00 -3.51
N VAL A 214 -8.79 10.02 -2.63
CA VAL A 214 -9.51 8.79 -2.96
C VAL A 214 -10.93 8.87 -2.45
N LYS A 215 -11.91 8.69 -3.35
CA LYS A 215 -13.33 8.66 -3.03
C LYS A 215 -13.84 7.24 -3.09
N VAL A 216 -14.39 6.75 -1.97
CA VAL A 216 -14.90 5.38 -1.87
C VAL A 216 -16.36 5.36 -1.44
N ARG A 217 -17.04 4.25 -1.76
CA ARG A 217 -18.32 3.85 -1.16
C ARG A 217 -18.11 2.57 -0.40
N VAL A 218 -18.56 2.53 0.85
CA VAL A 218 -18.45 1.35 1.69
C VAL A 218 -19.80 0.71 1.93
N LYS A 219 -19.85 -0.64 1.99
CA LYS A 219 -21.03 -1.42 2.31
C LYS A 219 -20.66 -2.57 3.24
N VAL A 220 -21.39 -2.70 4.33
CA VAL A 220 -21.23 -3.82 5.27
C VAL A 220 -22.04 -5.03 4.80
N LEU A 221 -21.37 -6.14 4.59
CA LEU A 221 -21.95 -7.43 4.22
C LEU A 221 -21.98 -8.33 5.45
N LYS A 222 -23.15 -8.40 6.10
CA LYS A 222 -23.33 -9.07 7.39
C LYS A 222 -22.97 -10.55 7.35
N GLY A 223 -22.06 -10.96 8.24
CA GLY A 223 -21.64 -12.35 8.42
C GLY A 223 -20.81 -12.94 7.28
N LYS A 224 -20.50 -12.16 6.22
CA LYS A 224 -19.80 -12.64 5.02
C LYS A 224 -18.28 -12.69 5.16
N GLY A 225 -17.72 -12.08 6.19
CA GLY A 225 -16.27 -12.11 6.42
C GLY A 225 -15.73 -13.45 6.91
N LYS A 226 -16.60 -14.33 7.43
CA LYS A 226 -16.18 -15.64 7.95
C LYS A 226 -15.68 -16.60 6.88
N ASP A 227 -16.15 -16.41 5.65
CA ASP A 227 -15.82 -17.26 4.50
C ASP A 227 -14.66 -16.67 3.67
N LEU A 228 -14.26 -15.45 3.97
CA LEU A 228 -13.14 -14.76 3.31
C LEU A 228 -11.83 -15.06 4.04
N LYS A 229 -10.87 -15.62 3.33
CA LYS A 229 -9.51 -15.83 3.84
C LYS A 229 -8.61 -14.62 3.59
N MET A 230 -8.86 -13.88 2.52
CA MET A 230 -8.12 -12.72 2.07
C MET A 230 -9.06 -11.76 1.32
N PRO A 231 -8.66 -10.55 0.98
CA PRO A 231 -9.43 -9.64 0.13
C PRO A 231 -9.77 -10.28 -1.21
N THR A 232 -10.96 -9.95 -1.72
CA THR A 232 -11.41 -10.36 -3.06
C THR A 232 -11.78 -9.13 -3.86
N THR A 233 -11.57 -9.14 -5.18
CA THR A 233 -11.98 -8.05 -6.08
C THR A 233 -13.09 -8.48 -7.01
N LEU A 234 -13.99 -7.55 -7.27
CA LEU A 234 -14.98 -7.63 -8.33
C LEU A 234 -14.69 -6.48 -9.31
N GLY A 235 -13.99 -6.80 -10.38
CA GLY A 235 -13.81 -5.89 -11.52
C GLY A 235 -15.04 -5.93 -12.43
N ASN A 236 -15.06 -5.08 -13.46
CA ASN A 236 -16.21 -4.93 -14.35
C ASN A 236 -16.66 -6.23 -15.03
N ASP A 237 -15.85 -7.30 -15.05
CA ASP A 237 -16.20 -8.59 -15.67
C ASP A 237 -15.65 -9.84 -14.98
N GLN A 238 -14.95 -9.78 -13.82
CA GLN A 238 -14.39 -10.99 -13.21
C GLN A 238 -14.23 -10.87 -11.68
N ILE A 239 -14.66 -11.90 -10.96
CA ILE A 239 -14.26 -12.15 -9.57
C ILE A 239 -12.84 -12.74 -9.63
N ARG A 240 -11.87 -12.09 -8.99
CA ARG A 240 -10.53 -12.65 -8.82
C ARG A 240 -10.21 -12.70 -7.33
N ASP A 241 -9.83 -13.89 -6.89
CA ASP A 241 -9.17 -14.04 -5.59
C ASP A 241 -7.75 -13.46 -5.73
N MET A 242 -7.40 -12.58 -4.81
CA MET A 242 -6.10 -11.93 -4.80
C MET A 242 -5.20 -12.74 -3.88
N GLU A 243 -4.27 -13.49 -4.45
CA GLU A 243 -3.20 -14.09 -3.66
C GLU A 243 -2.07 -13.05 -3.51
N PRO A 244 -1.59 -12.81 -2.27
CA PRO A 244 -0.39 -12.02 -2.07
C PRO A 244 0.78 -12.68 -2.80
N THR A 245 1.45 -11.95 -3.66
CA THR A 245 2.67 -12.39 -4.35
C THR A 245 3.89 -12.28 -3.45
#